data_e2783a7715067fa23d1d2b3f72d8d3f2
#
_entry.id   e2783a7715067fa23d1d2b3f72d8d3f2
#
_cell.length_a   1.000
_cell.length_b   1.000
_cell.length_c   1.000
_cell.angle_alpha   90.00
_cell.angle_beta   90.00
_cell.angle_gamma   90.00
#
_symmetry.space_group_name_H-M   'P 1'
#
loop_
_entity.id
_entity.type
_entity.pdbx_description
1 polymer ?
#
loop_
_entity_poly.entity_id
_entity_poly.type
_entity_poly.pdbx_seq_one_letter_code
_entity_poly.pdbx_strand_id
1 'polypeptide(L)'
;MASDNAAEQSRQDQFSGTKEVAESHRFDEARLEAYMQAHVEGFKGPLTVEQFKGGQSNPTYQLITPSRKYVLRRKPPGKLLPSAHAVDREYKVITALHNVGFAAPRTYCLCEDDSVIGTAFYIMDMVVGRVLWEPLLPGQNPATRWKIYDSLNATMAHLHSIDHVKAGLGDFGKPGNYFARQVSRWTKQYVASETQTITEMNKLMEWLPANIPSDDTVSVVHGDYRLDNTVLHPTEPKVIAVLDWELSTLGHPLGDFTYSCMQWVMPGQGTGGGTGSIATADLKALGIPTLEQYIAMYCERTNRSGIDNLDFYFAYNFFRLAGILQGIAGRVRDGTASSEHAKAMSENVRPLAEEAWKYALRAGAGS
;
A
#
# COMPACT_ATOMS: atom_id res chain seq x y z
N MET A 1 -0.99 -17.68 -42.15
CA MET A 1 -1.49 -17.66 -40.79
C MET A 1 -0.40 -16.97 -39.92
N ALA A 2 -0.57 -15.68 -39.75
CA ALA A 2 0.32 -14.88 -38.88
C ALA A 2 -0.21 -15.03 -37.45
N SER A 3 0.59 -15.61 -36.57
CA SER A 3 0.33 -15.69 -35.15
C SER A 3 0.53 -14.30 -34.54
N ASP A 4 -0.53 -13.66 -34.09
CA ASP A 4 -0.50 -12.48 -33.26
C ASP A 4 0.19 -12.80 -31.93
N ASN A 5 1.48 -12.55 -31.86
CA ASN A 5 2.23 -12.41 -30.61
C ASN A 5 2.05 -10.97 -30.10
N ALA A 6 0.88 -10.66 -29.55
CA ALA A 6 0.78 -9.56 -28.60
C ALA A 6 1.55 -10.01 -27.34
N ALA A 7 2.79 -9.59 -27.20
CA ALA A 7 3.54 -9.76 -25.96
C ALA A 7 2.73 -9.12 -24.84
N GLU A 8 2.32 -9.90 -23.83
CA GLU A 8 1.71 -9.34 -22.61
C GLU A 8 2.66 -8.27 -22.06
N GLN A 9 2.20 -7.01 -22.05
CA GLN A 9 2.97 -5.91 -21.48
C GLN A 9 3.21 -6.24 -19.99
N SER A 10 4.48 -6.18 -19.57
CA SER A 10 4.82 -6.40 -18.17
C SER A 10 4.09 -5.39 -17.28
N ARG A 11 3.81 -5.75 -16.02
CA ARG A 11 3.26 -4.79 -15.04
C ARG A 11 4.14 -3.55 -14.93
N GLN A 12 5.47 -3.72 -15.06
CA GLN A 12 6.42 -2.61 -15.09
C GLN A 12 6.08 -1.60 -16.19
N ASP A 13 5.76 -2.04 -17.40
CA ASP A 13 5.45 -1.15 -18.53
C ASP A 13 4.08 -0.50 -18.42
N GLN A 14 3.10 -1.21 -17.84
CA GLN A 14 1.73 -0.72 -17.68
C GLN A 14 1.62 0.42 -16.67
N PHE A 15 2.36 0.34 -15.55
CA PHE A 15 2.21 1.25 -14.42
C PHE A 15 3.36 2.23 -14.23
N SER A 16 4.48 2.09 -14.97
CA SER A 16 5.60 3.02 -14.90
C SER A 16 5.44 4.18 -15.87
N GLY A 17 5.95 5.35 -15.46
CA GLY A 17 5.98 6.57 -16.26
C GLY A 17 4.70 7.39 -16.19
N THR A 18 4.63 8.39 -17.07
CA THR A 18 3.56 9.37 -17.16
C THR A 18 2.80 9.25 -18.49
N LYS A 19 1.67 9.93 -18.58
CA LYS A 19 0.83 10.10 -19.77
C LYS A 19 0.26 11.52 -19.77
N GLU A 20 -0.35 11.92 -20.87
CA GLU A 20 -1.15 13.15 -20.90
C GLU A 20 -2.27 13.10 -19.85
N VAL A 21 -2.58 14.27 -19.29
CA VAL A 21 -3.67 14.38 -18.30
C VAL A 21 -4.99 14.04 -18.97
N ALA A 22 -5.68 13.02 -18.44
CA ALA A 22 -7.00 12.63 -18.93
C ALA A 22 -7.97 13.82 -18.82
N GLU A 23 -8.86 13.98 -19.81
CA GLU A 23 -9.78 15.13 -19.88
C GLU A 23 -10.60 15.33 -18.62
N SER A 24 -11.12 14.25 -18.03
CA SER A 24 -11.86 14.26 -16.76
C SER A 24 -11.01 14.64 -15.55
N HIS A 25 -9.68 14.65 -15.69
CA HIS A 25 -8.71 14.96 -14.64
C HIS A 25 -7.95 16.27 -14.88
N ARG A 26 -8.29 17.02 -15.92
CA ARG A 26 -7.71 18.35 -16.19
C ARG A 26 -8.14 19.36 -15.14
N PHE A 27 -7.31 20.36 -14.95
CA PHE A 27 -7.53 21.51 -14.08
C PHE A 27 -6.81 22.75 -14.64
N ASP A 28 -7.01 23.90 -14.03
CA ASP A 28 -6.38 25.16 -14.43
C ASP A 28 -4.90 25.17 -13.98
N GLU A 29 -4.00 24.88 -14.93
CA GLU A 29 -2.55 24.82 -14.68
C GLU A 29 -1.97 26.21 -14.36
N ALA A 30 -2.53 27.29 -14.90
CA ALA A 30 -2.07 28.64 -14.61
C ALA A 30 -2.39 29.05 -13.16
N ARG A 31 -3.56 28.65 -12.65
CA ARG A 31 -3.89 28.84 -11.23
C ARG A 31 -3.00 28.01 -10.31
N LEU A 32 -2.70 26.76 -10.70
CA LEU A 32 -1.76 25.95 -9.95
C LEU A 32 -0.38 26.57 -9.91
N GLU A 33 0.13 27.07 -11.06
CA GLU A 33 1.44 27.72 -11.14
C GLU A 33 1.50 28.97 -10.24
N ALA A 34 0.47 29.81 -10.28
CA ALA A 34 0.36 30.98 -9.40
C ALA A 34 0.34 30.60 -7.91
N TYR A 35 -0.41 29.53 -7.56
CA TYR A 35 -0.44 29.01 -6.20
C TYR A 35 0.95 28.50 -5.77
N MET A 36 1.62 27.73 -6.61
CA MET A 36 2.96 27.21 -6.31
C MET A 36 4.00 28.33 -6.17
N GLN A 37 3.90 29.38 -6.97
CA GLN A 37 4.79 30.55 -6.84
C GLN A 37 4.67 31.22 -5.48
N ALA A 38 3.49 31.19 -4.86
CA ALA A 38 3.24 31.80 -3.56
C ALA A 38 3.54 30.88 -2.38
N HIS A 39 3.41 29.53 -2.53
CA HIS A 39 3.39 28.59 -1.41
C HIS A 39 4.47 27.51 -1.44
N VAL A 40 5.18 27.34 -2.57
CA VAL A 40 6.24 26.32 -2.71
C VAL A 40 7.60 26.98 -2.71
N GLU A 41 8.36 26.77 -1.65
CA GLU A 41 9.70 27.33 -1.49
C GLU A 41 10.61 26.96 -2.67
N GLY A 42 11.20 27.97 -3.31
CA GLY A 42 12.13 27.80 -4.42
C GLY A 42 11.49 27.40 -5.75
N PHE A 43 10.16 27.44 -5.85
CA PHE A 43 9.47 27.21 -7.13
C PHE A 43 9.83 28.28 -8.17
N LYS A 44 10.07 27.85 -9.41
CA LYS A 44 10.30 28.71 -10.58
C LYS A 44 9.66 28.04 -11.79
N GLY A 45 8.63 28.69 -12.35
CA GLY A 45 7.99 28.29 -13.61
C GLY A 45 8.87 28.44 -14.85
N PRO A 46 8.38 28.11 -16.05
CA PRO A 46 7.01 27.66 -16.28
C PRO A 46 6.74 26.24 -15.82
N LEU A 47 5.45 25.91 -15.59
CA LEU A 47 4.96 24.61 -15.16
C LEU A 47 4.46 23.80 -16.36
N THR A 48 4.79 22.51 -16.40
CA THR A 48 4.16 21.51 -17.27
C THR A 48 3.63 20.36 -16.40
N VAL A 49 2.44 19.87 -16.72
CA VAL A 49 1.75 18.84 -15.92
C VAL A 49 1.57 17.57 -16.74
N GLU A 50 1.99 16.44 -16.18
CA GLU A 50 1.73 15.09 -16.71
C GLU A 50 1.07 14.23 -15.64
N GLN A 51 0.24 13.27 -16.03
CA GLN A 51 -0.40 12.36 -15.09
C GLN A 51 0.39 11.03 -15.01
N PHE A 52 0.63 10.51 -13.80
CA PHE A 52 1.19 9.16 -13.65
C PHE A 52 0.22 8.10 -14.17
N LYS A 53 0.75 7.02 -14.75
CA LYS A 53 -0.03 5.87 -15.21
C LYS A 53 -0.60 5.06 -14.04
N GLY A 54 0.14 4.95 -12.93
CA GLY A 54 -0.29 4.37 -11.66
C GLY A 54 -1.07 5.35 -10.79
N GLY A 55 -1.52 4.88 -9.61
CA GLY A 55 -2.25 5.72 -8.65
C GLY A 55 -3.75 5.80 -8.95
N GLN A 56 -4.46 4.68 -8.78
CA GLN A 56 -5.88 4.59 -9.14
C GLN A 56 -6.82 5.28 -8.14
N SER A 57 -6.44 5.36 -6.87
CA SER A 57 -7.29 5.93 -5.81
C SER A 57 -7.32 7.45 -5.82
N ASN A 58 -6.15 8.09 -5.82
CA ASN A 58 -6.01 9.54 -5.84
C ASN A 58 -5.23 9.95 -7.11
N PRO A 59 -5.78 10.79 -7.99
CA PRO A 59 -5.06 11.27 -9.17
C PRO A 59 -3.74 11.93 -8.78
N THR A 60 -2.66 11.43 -9.37
CA THR A 60 -1.29 11.85 -9.07
C THR A 60 -0.62 12.38 -10.33
N TYR A 61 0.06 13.51 -10.22
CA TYR A 61 0.63 14.23 -11.35
C TYR A 61 2.11 14.53 -11.11
N GLN A 62 2.89 14.45 -12.18
CA GLN A 62 4.24 14.98 -12.23
C GLN A 62 4.17 16.46 -12.66
N LEU A 63 4.73 17.32 -11.85
CA LEU A 63 4.86 18.73 -12.11
C LEU A 63 6.30 19.03 -12.53
N ILE A 64 6.50 19.49 -13.74
CA ILE A 64 7.82 19.69 -14.36
C ILE A 64 8.10 21.17 -14.49
N THR A 65 9.24 21.59 -13.96
CA THR A 65 9.79 22.93 -14.14
C THR A 65 11.19 22.85 -14.76
N PRO A 66 11.77 23.94 -15.26
CA PRO A 66 13.12 23.92 -15.82
C PRO A 66 14.22 23.43 -14.88
N SER A 67 14.02 23.58 -13.56
CA SER A 67 15.04 23.28 -12.55
C SER A 67 14.72 22.06 -11.69
N ARG A 68 13.45 21.64 -11.58
CA ARG A 68 13.00 20.64 -10.60
C ARG A 68 11.70 19.98 -11.03
N LYS A 69 11.47 18.78 -10.52
CA LYS A 69 10.19 18.07 -10.62
C LYS A 69 9.56 17.94 -9.25
N TYR A 70 8.22 18.01 -9.23
CA TYR A 70 7.40 17.79 -8.03
C TYR A 70 6.33 16.76 -8.33
N VAL A 71 5.68 16.26 -7.28
CA VAL A 71 4.48 15.44 -7.38
C VAL A 71 3.33 16.18 -6.73
N LEU A 72 2.22 16.25 -7.44
CA LEU A 72 0.94 16.70 -6.90
C LEU A 72 0.01 15.49 -6.75
N ARG A 73 -0.59 15.33 -5.58
CA ARG A 73 -1.64 14.33 -5.33
C ARG A 73 -2.90 15.04 -4.85
N ARG A 74 -4.04 14.76 -5.48
CA ARG A 74 -5.30 15.43 -5.16
C ARG A 74 -6.43 14.44 -4.93
N LYS A 75 -7.50 14.89 -4.27
CA LYS A 75 -8.75 14.15 -4.21
C LYS A 75 -9.34 13.98 -5.61
N PRO A 76 -9.96 12.83 -5.94
CA PRO A 76 -10.71 12.71 -7.18
C PRO A 76 -11.81 13.78 -7.27
N PRO A 77 -12.13 14.27 -8.48
CA PRO A 77 -13.27 15.17 -8.65
C PRO A 77 -14.60 14.43 -8.42
N GLY A 78 -15.61 15.14 -7.93
CA GLY A 78 -16.97 14.62 -7.72
C GLY A 78 -17.32 14.36 -6.26
N LYS A 79 -18.49 13.71 -6.04
CA LYS A 79 -18.97 13.39 -4.67
C LYS A 79 -18.22 12.17 -4.14
N LEU A 80 -17.48 12.35 -3.08
CA LEU A 80 -16.73 11.32 -2.40
C LEU A 80 -17.43 10.86 -1.12
N LEU A 81 -17.18 9.61 -0.72
CA LEU A 81 -17.62 9.13 0.59
C LEU A 81 -16.87 9.91 1.69
N PRO A 82 -17.52 10.21 2.82
CA PRO A 82 -16.86 10.83 3.95
C PRO A 82 -15.61 10.02 4.36
N SER A 83 -14.50 10.68 4.63
CA SER A 83 -13.20 10.08 4.98
C SER A 83 -12.49 9.25 3.88
N ALA A 84 -13.04 9.12 2.69
CA ALA A 84 -12.31 8.59 1.54
C ALA A 84 -11.37 9.68 0.97
N HIS A 85 -10.22 9.24 0.46
CA HIS A 85 -9.28 10.13 -0.24
C HIS A 85 -8.79 11.33 0.61
N ALA A 86 -8.40 11.06 1.87
CA ALA A 86 -7.98 12.07 2.84
C ALA A 86 -6.54 12.53 2.58
N VAL A 87 -6.33 13.39 1.56
CA VAL A 87 -5.01 13.92 1.17
C VAL A 87 -4.35 14.75 2.29
N ASP A 88 -5.14 15.36 3.17
CA ASP A 88 -4.70 16.03 4.40
C ASP A 88 -4.01 15.06 5.37
N ARG A 89 -4.56 13.86 5.53
CA ARG A 89 -3.94 12.82 6.36
C ARG A 89 -2.65 12.27 5.75
N GLU A 90 -2.64 12.06 4.42
CA GLU A 90 -1.42 11.66 3.72
C GLU A 90 -0.33 12.72 3.89
N TYR A 91 -0.65 13.99 3.64
CA TYR A 91 0.26 15.11 3.84
C TYR A 91 0.82 15.15 5.27
N LYS A 92 -0.05 15.01 6.29
CA LYS A 92 0.35 15.01 7.70
C LYS A 92 1.37 13.93 8.01
N VAL A 93 1.11 12.68 7.63
CA VAL A 93 2.00 11.56 7.96
C VAL A 93 3.32 11.64 7.19
N ILE A 94 3.28 11.97 5.88
CA ILE A 94 4.48 12.12 5.06
C ILE A 94 5.38 13.21 5.63
N THR A 95 4.81 14.38 5.96
CA THR A 95 5.55 15.51 6.56
C THR A 95 6.20 15.12 7.87
N ALA A 96 5.44 14.49 8.76
CA ALA A 96 5.93 14.09 10.07
C ALA A 96 7.08 13.07 9.98
N LEU A 97 6.92 12.06 9.11
CA LEU A 97 7.92 11.02 8.90
C LEU A 97 9.20 11.58 8.24
N HIS A 98 9.06 12.45 7.24
CA HIS A 98 10.20 13.12 6.63
C HIS A 98 11.01 13.91 7.67
N ASN A 99 10.33 14.67 8.53
CA ASN A 99 10.98 15.53 9.53
C ASN A 99 11.77 14.76 10.60
N VAL A 100 11.43 13.48 10.83
CA VAL A 100 12.18 12.60 11.74
C VAL A 100 13.21 11.72 11.02
N GLY A 101 13.48 11.98 9.73
CA GLY A 101 14.51 11.31 8.95
C GLY A 101 14.09 9.94 8.37
N PHE A 102 12.80 9.64 8.34
CA PHE A 102 12.31 8.45 7.66
C PHE A 102 12.37 8.65 6.13
N ALA A 103 12.45 7.54 5.39
CA ALA A 103 12.43 7.51 3.92
C ALA A 103 11.04 7.88 3.38
N ALA A 104 10.67 9.15 3.50
CA ALA A 104 9.44 9.74 2.96
C ALA A 104 9.77 10.98 2.14
N PRO A 105 9.01 11.31 1.08
CA PRO A 105 9.23 12.52 0.30
C PRO A 105 9.10 13.79 1.16
N ARG A 106 9.89 14.82 0.87
CA ARG A 106 9.65 16.14 1.44
C ARG A 106 8.33 16.68 0.90
N THR A 107 7.46 17.17 1.77
CA THR A 107 6.25 17.91 1.39
C THR A 107 6.49 19.41 1.39
N TYR A 108 5.76 20.15 0.57
CA TYR A 108 5.88 21.61 0.45
C TYR A 108 4.64 22.32 0.97
N CYS A 109 3.47 21.95 0.52
CA CYS A 109 2.22 22.58 0.92
C CYS A 109 1.05 21.61 0.79
N LEU A 110 0.03 21.87 1.62
CA LEU A 110 -1.33 21.33 1.52
C LEU A 110 -2.26 22.49 1.13
N CYS A 111 -3.08 22.28 0.12
CA CYS A 111 -4.11 23.22 -0.30
C CYS A 111 -5.48 22.58 -0.08
N GLU A 112 -6.30 23.20 0.75
CA GLU A 112 -7.69 22.79 1.02
C GLU A 112 -8.70 23.73 0.33
N ASP A 113 -8.20 24.70 -0.45
CA ASP A 113 -9.02 25.64 -1.22
C ASP A 113 -9.35 25.05 -2.60
N ASP A 114 -10.58 24.57 -2.75
CA ASP A 114 -11.06 24.00 -4.01
C ASP A 114 -11.08 24.99 -5.17
N SER A 115 -11.02 26.32 -4.89
CA SER A 115 -11.00 27.32 -5.96
C SER A 115 -9.73 27.31 -6.81
N VAL A 116 -8.65 26.68 -6.32
CA VAL A 116 -7.36 26.61 -7.04
C VAL A 116 -7.43 25.63 -8.20
N ILE A 117 -7.71 24.34 -7.93
CA ILE A 117 -7.78 23.28 -8.97
C ILE A 117 -9.01 22.39 -8.87
N GLY A 118 -10.05 22.83 -8.16
CA GLY A 118 -11.33 22.13 -8.04
C GLY A 118 -11.41 21.10 -6.91
N THR A 119 -10.32 20.75 -6.26
CA THR A 119 -10.27 19.80 -5.12
C THR A 119 -9.04 20.04 -4.28
N ALA A 120 -9.08 19.63 -3.00
CA ALA A 120 -7.91 19.66 -2.12
C ALA A 120 -6.75 18.80 -2.67
N PHE A 121 -5.52 19.27 -2.49
CA PHE A 121 -4.29 18.62 -2.96
C PHE A 121 -3.09 18.92 -2.06
N TYR A 122 -2.03 18.15 -2.21
CA TYR A 122 -0.73 18.49 -1.65
C TYR A 122 0.38 18.33 -2.70
N ILE A 123 1.51 19.00 -2.43
CA ILE A 123 2.70 18.97 -3.27
C ILE A 123 3.87 18.44 -2.45
N MET A 124 4.61 17.53 -3.06
CA MET A 124 5.81 16.90 -2.50
C MET A 124 6.94 16.81 -3.53
N ASP A 125 8.14 16.46 -3.06
CA ASP A 125 9.27 16.16 -3.93
C ASP A 125 8.97 14.99 -4.88
N MET A 126 9.44 15.10 -6.11
CA MET A 126 9.60 13.95 -7.00
C MET A 126 10.88 13.21 -6.62
N VAL A 127 10.73 12.10 -5.93
CA VAL A 127 11.87 11.23 -5.60
C VAL A 127 12.28 10.46 -6.84
N VAL A 128 13.48 10.73 -7.35
CA VAL A 128 14.01 10.06 -8.55
C VAL A 128 14.63 8.73 -8.14
N GLY A 129 14.08 7.64 -8.68
CA GLY A 129 14.53 6.29 -8.37
C GLY A 129 13.80 5.24 -9.19
N ARG A 130 13.89 3.99 -8.77
CA ARG A 130 13.28 2.84 -9.42
C ARG A 130 12.10 2.33 -8.59
N VAL A 131 10.92 2.25 -9.18
CA VAL A 131 9.78 1.52 -8.63
C VAL A 131 9.73 0.15 -9.31
N LEU A 132 9.76 -0.93 -8.53
CA LEU A 132 9.76 -2.29 -9.02
C LEU A 132 8.41 -2.94 -8.71
N TRP A 133 7.80 -3.57 -9.70
CA TRP A 133 6.43 -4.11 -9.63
C TRP A 133 6.40 -5.63 -9.42
N GLU A 134 7.51 -6.31 -9.72
CA GLU A 134 7.58 -7.76 -9.70
C GLU A 134 8.44 -8.24 -8.53
N PRO A 135 7.86 -8.95 -7.55
CA PRO A 135 8.58 -9.34 -6.32
C PRO A 135 9.72 -10.34 -6.56
N LEU A 136 9.72 -11.06 -7.68
CA LEU A 136 10.87 -11.92 -8.07
C LEU A 136 12.06 -11.12 -8.57
N LEU A 137 11.91 -9.80 -8.80
CA LEU A 137 12.96 -8.87 -9.20
C LEU A 137 13.71 -9.34 -10.47
N PRO A 138 13.01 -9.51 -11.61
CA PRO A 138 13.64 -9.94 -12.84
C PRO A 138 14.79 -9.01 -13.22
N GLY A 139 15.85 -9.58 -13.85
CA GLY A 139 17.03 -8.82 -14.23
C GLY A 139 18.02 -8.51 -13.10
N GLN A 140 17.67 -8.76 -11.82
CA GLN A 140 18.60 -8.60 -10.71
C GLN A 140 19.37 -9.89 -10.43
N ASN A 141 20.63 -9.76 -10.01
CA ASN A 141 21.40 -10.91 -9.53
C ASN A 141 21.02 -11.28 -8.08
N PRO A 142 21.35 -12.51 -7.60
CA PRO A 142 20.97 -12.97 -6.26
C PRO A 142 21.41 -12.04 -5.12
N ALA A 143 22.65 -11.53 -5.18
CA ALA A 143 23.16 -10.64 -4.14
C ALA A 143 22.40 -9.30 -4.10
N THR A 144 22.00 -8.78 -5.26
CA THR A 144 21.20 -7.55 -5.35
C THR A 144 19.77 -7.78 -4.85
N ARG A 145 19.15 -8.92 -5.16
CA ARG A 145 17.83 -9.29 -4.64
C ARG A 145 17.83 -9.35 -3.13
N TRP A 146 18.81 -10.02 -2.53
CA TRP A 146 18.97 -10.07 -1.08
C TRP A 146 19.02 -8.67 -0.46
N LYS A 147 19.87 -7.79 -0.99
CA LYS A 147 20.03 -6.42 -0.49
C LYS A 147 18.77 -5.58 -0.65
N ILE A 148 18.00 -5.77 -1.71
CA ILE A 148 16.70 -5.08 -1.88
C ILE A 148 15.72 -5.52 -0.79
N TYR A 149 15.57 -6.82 -0.56
CA TYR A 149 14.71 -7.35 0.49
C TYR A 149 15.19 -6.96 1.90
N ASP A 150 16.49 -6.92 2.11
CA ASP A 150 17.10 -6.41 3.34
C ASP A 150 16.75 -4.95 3.58
N SER A 151 16.84 -4.12 2.55
CA SER A 151 16.49 -2.70 2.63
C SER A 151 14.98 -2.48 2.87
N LEU A 152 14.11 -3.28 2.23
CA LEU A 152 12.66 -3.24 2.49
C LEU A 152 12.36 -3.56 3.95
N ASN A 153 12.98 -4.61 4.48
CA ASN A 153 12.84 -5.03 5.89
C ASN A 153 13.32 -3.94 6.86
N ALA A 154 14.52 -3.39 6.60
CA ALA A 154 15.09 -2.33 7.42
C ALA A 154 14.23 -1.06 7.44
N THR A 155 13.67 -0.69 6.29
CA THR A 155 12.79 0.49 6.18
C THR A 155 11.51 0.30 6.97
N MET A 156 10.88 -0.88 6.91
CA MET A 156 9.68 -1.18 7.69
C MET A 156 9.98 -1.24 9.20
N ALA A 157 11.08 -1.88 9.59
CA ALA A 157 11.50 -1.92 11.00
C ALA A 157 11.76 -0.50 11.54
N HIS A 158 12.37 0.37 10.73
CA HIS A 158 12.56 1.79 11.08
C HIS A 158 11.20 2.49 11.26
N LEU A 159 10.24 2.32 10.34
CA LEU A 159 8.89 2.89 10.48
C LEU A 159 8.26 2.52 11.82
N HIS A 160 8.30 1.24 12.16
CA HIS A 160 7.68 0.73 13.37
C HIS A 160 8.42 1.12 14.67
N SER A 161 9.67 1.58 14.57
CA SER A 161 10.46 2.07 15.71
C SER A 161 10.28 3.56 15.98
N ILE A 162 9.64 4.31 15.08
CA ILE A 162 9.43 5.76 15.25
C ILE A 162 8.49 6.02 16.43
N ASP A 163 8.93 6.85 17.37
CA ASP A 163 8.06 7.38 18.41
C ASP A 163 7.04 8.33 17.78
N HIS A 164 5.84 7.81 17.55
CA HIS A 164 4.77 8.54 16.88
C HIS A 164 4.32 9.81 17.61
N VAL A 165 4.48 9.85 18.94
CA VAL A 165 4.15 11.05 19.74
C VAL A 165 5.18 12.15 19.49
N LYS A 166 6.47 11.81 19.56
CA LYS A 166 7.55 12.77 19.25
C LYS A 166 7.55 13.21 17.79
N ALA A 167 7.12 12.35 16.89
CA ALA A 167 6.95 12.68 15.48
C ALA A 167 5.72 13.59 15.20
N GLY A 168 4.91 13.94 16.22
CA GLY A 168 3.71 14.76 16.04
C GLY A 168 2.51 14.00 15.48
N LEU A 169 2.50 12.67 15.58
CA LEU A 169 1.45 11.79 15.09
C LEU A 169 0.61 11.16 16.21
N GLY A 170 0.64 11.69 17.44
CA GLY A 170 -0.10 11.14 18.58
C GLY A 170 -1.62 11.10 18.39
N ASP A 171 -2.16 11.97 17.54
CA ASP A 171 -3.57 12.05 17.17
C ASP A 171 -3.88 11.48 15.78
N PHE A 172 -2.90 10.86 15.10
CA PHE A 172 -3.05 10.36 13.73
C PHE A 172 -3.99 9.15 13.61
N GLY A 173 -4.29 8.49 14.70
CA GLY A 173 -5.23 7.37 14.79
C GLY A 173 -5.62 7.11 16.24
N LYS A 174 -6.50 6.15 16.46
CA LYS A 174 -6.85 5.69 17.82
C LYS A 174 -5.81 4.67 18.27
N PRO A 175 -5.04 4.92 19.33
CA PRO A 175 -4.14 3.93 19.88
C PRO A 175 -4.94 2.77 20.51
N GLY A 176 -4.32 1.60 20.57
CA GLY A 176 -4.88 0.40 21.20
C GLY A 176 -6.03 -0.26 20.45
N ASN A 177 -6.31 -1.52 20.80
CA ASN A 177 -7.39 -2.33 20.22
C ASN A 177 -7.43 -2.36 18.68
N TYR A 178 -6.25 -2.31 18.04
CA TYR A 178 -6.15 -2.23 16.58
C TYR A 178 -6.89 -3.38 15.89
N PHE A 179 -6.58 -4.63 16.24
CA PHE A 179 -7.19 -5.79 15.59
C PHE A 179 -8.70 -5.86 15.82
N ALA A 180 -9.20 -5.57 17.02
CA ALA A 180 -10.63 -5.58 17.30
C ALA A 180 -11.38 -4.59 16.38
N ARG A 181 -10.83 -3.39 16.19
CA ARG A 181 -11.43 -2.39 15.29
C ARG A 181 -11.36 -2.82 13.82
N GLN A 182 -10.23 -3.38 13.40
CA GLN A 182 -10.05 -3.81 12.02
C GLN A 182 -10.93 -5.02 11.67
N VAL A 183 -10.98 -6.04 12.53
CA VAL A 183 -11.87 -7.19 12.34
C VAL A 183 -13.32 -6.74 12.27
N SER A 184 -13.77 -5.88 13.20
CA SER A 184 -15.14 -5.33 13.17
C SER A 184 -15.42 -4.54 11.87
N ARG A 185 -14.47 -3.72 11.41
CA ARG A 185 -14.61 -2.95 10.16
C ARG A 185 -14.75 -3.87 8.95
N TRP A 186 -13.85 -4.84 8.81
CA TRP A 186 -13.85 -5.73 7.65
C TRP A 186 -15.02 -6.71 7.65
N THR A 187 -15.46 -7.16 8.83
CA THR A 187 -16.71 -7.92 9.00
C THR A 187 -17.91 -7.13 8.47
N LYS A 188 -18.08 -5.87 8.91
CA LYS A 188 -19.18 -5.02 8.44
C LYS A 188 -19.14 -4.80 6.93
N GLN A 189 -17.95 -4.54 6.38
CA GLN A 189 -17.78 -4.36 4.93
C GLN A 189 -18.09 -5.63 4.15
N TYR A 190 -17.62 -6.80 4.62
CA TYR A 190 -17.90 -8.09 4.00
C TYR A 190 -19.41 -8.38 3.97
N VAL A 191 -20.07 -8.30 5.10
CA VAL A 191 -21.52 -8.55 5.22
C VAL A 191 -22.33 -7.61 4.33
N ALA A 192 -21.99 -6.30 4.30
CA ALA A 192 -22.69 -5.34 3.46
C ALA A 192 -22.54 -5.58 1.95
N SER A 193 -21.46 -6.24 1.54
CA SER A 193 -21.15 -6.52 0.13
C SER A 193 -21.26 -8.00 -0.25
N GLU A 194 -21.77 -8.85 0.65
CA GLU A 194 -21.85 -10.30 0.43
C GLU A 194 -22.61 -10.65 -0.86
N THR A 195 -22.00 -11.47 -1.71
CA THR A 195 -22.58 -11.96 -2.97
C THR A 195 -22.87 -13.45 -2.95
N GLN A 196 -22.22 -14.18 -2.05
CA GLN A 196 -22.39 -15.61 -1.82
C GLN A 196 -21.97 -15.96 -0.39
N THR A 197 -22.56 -16.99 0.17
CA THR A 197 -22.12 -17.49 1.49
C THR A 197 -20.80 -18.24 1.39
N ILE A 198 -19.82 -17.82 2.17
CA ILE A 198 -18.52 -18.47 2.32
C ILE A 198 -18.37 -18.89 3.78
N THR A 199 -18.42 -20.19 4.03
CA THR A 199 -18.41 -20.78 5.38
C THR A 199 -17.17 -20.36 6.17
N GLU A 200 -16.01 -20.30 5.52
CA GLU A 200 -14.74 -19.90 6.12
C GLU A 200 -14.78 -18.45 6.61
N MET A 201 -15.41 -17.54 5.84
CA MET A 201 -15.59 -16.16 6.29
C MET A 201 -16.48 -16.06 7.53
N ASN A 202 -17.57 -16.83 7.57
CA ASN A 202 -18.43 -16.85 8.76
C ASN A 202 -17.68 -17.35 9.99
N LYS A 203 -16.94 -18.46 9.88
CA LYS A 203 -16.08 -18.98 10.95
C LYS A 203 -15.02 -17.95 11.38
N LEU A 204 -14.38 -17.25 10.45
CA LEU A 204 -13.36 -16.22 10.74
C LEU A 204 -13.95 -15.01 11.46
N MET A 205 -15.16 -14.58 11.09
CA MET A 205 -15.85 -13.48 11.76
C MET A 205 -16.17 -13.77 13.24
N GLU A 206 -16.33 -15.03 13.59
CA GLU A 206 -16.52 -15.50 14.99
C GLU A 206 -15.19 -15.73 15.70
N TRP A 207 -14.24 -16.39 15.02
CA TRP A 207 -12.97 -16.80 15.63
C TRP A 207 -11.99 -15.66 15.87
N LEU A 208 -11.81 -14.77 14.88
CA LEU A 208 -10.82 -13.67 14.98
C LEU A 208 -11.04 -12.77 16.19
N PRO A 209 -12.26 -12.28 16.50
CA PRO A 209 -12.47 -11.43 17.68
C PRO A 209 -12.16 -12.12 19.00
N ALA A 210 -12.37 -13.43 19.07
CA ALA A 210 -12.17 -14.23 20.29
C ALA A 210 -10.70 -14.61 20.54
N ASN A 211 -9.82 -14.44 19.54
CA ASN A 211 -8.43 -14.90 19.58
C ASN A 211 -7.41 -13.79 19.34
N ILE A 212 -7.80 -12.53 19.50
CA ILE A 212 -6.87 -11.39 19.35
C ILE A 212 -5.73 -11.53 20.35
N PRO A 213 -4.45 -11.49 19.91
CA PRO A 213 -3.30 -11.47 20.80
C PRO A 213 -3.36 -10.33 21.81
N SER A 214 -2.84 -10.56 23.00
CA SER A 214 -2.82 -9.55 24.08
C SER A 214 -1.83 -8.41 23.87
N ASP A 215 -0.87 -8.56 22.95
CA ASP A 215 0.04 -7.46 22.57
C ASP A 215 -0.76 -6.33 21.91
N ASP A 216 -0.73 -5.15 22.48
CA ASP A 216 -1.42 -3.96 22.00
C ASP A 216 -0.42 -2.84 21.65
N THR A 217 0.78 -3.23 21.19
CA THR A 217 1.82 -2.30 20.74
C THR A 217 1.27 -1.37 19.64
N VAL A 218 1.58 -0.08 19.76
CA VAL A 218 1.14 0.96 18.83
C VAL A 218 2.34 1.54 18.10
N SER A 219 2.28 1.59 16.78
CA SER A 219 3.22 2.29 15.91
C SER A 219 2.51 3.01 14.77
N VAL A 220 3.25 3.82 14.02
CA VAL A 220 2.79 4.22 12.68
C VAL A 220 2.86 3.00 11.78
N VAL A 221 1.72 2.64 11.17
CA VAL A 221 1.64 1.57 10.18
C VAL A 221 1.33 2.13 8.82
N HIS A 222 1.90 1.54 7.77
CA HIS A 222 1.65 1.94 6.38
C HIS A 222 0.29 1.44 5.90
N GLY A 223 -0.04 0.20 6.22
CA GLY A 223 -1.29 -0.45 5.85
C GLY A 223 -1.30 -1.11 4.48
N ASP A 224 -0.35 -0.79 3.59
CA ASP A 224 -0.15 -1.41 2.27
C ASP A 224 1.34 -1.39 1.87
N TYR A 225 2.24 -1.77 2.79
CA TYR A 225 3.68 -1.76 2.53
C TYR A 225 4.08 -2.89 1.59
N ARG A 226 4.45 -2.52 0.38
CA ARG A 226 4.83 -3.44 -0.71
C ARG A 226 5.98 -2.86 -1.54
N LEU A 227 6.63 -3.72 -2.31
CA LEU A 227 7.74 -3.34 -3.20
C LEU A 227 7.35 -2.19 -4.15
N ASP A 228 6.18 -2.27 -4.77
CA ASP A 228 5.67 -1.28 -5.72
C ASP A 228 5.23 0.05 -5.07
N ASN A 229 5.13 0.09 -3.72
CA ASN A 229 4.94 1.31 -2.94
C ASN A 229 6.26 1.88 -2.40
N THR A 230 7.42 1.41 -2.91
CA THR A 230 8.74 1.92 -2.52
C THR A 230 9.52 2.43 -3.72
N VAL A 231 10.33 3.46 -3.50
CA VAL A 231 11.30 3.95 -4.48
C VAL A 231 12.69 3.50 -4.06
N LEU A 232 13.33 2.71 -4.91
CA LEU A 232 14.72 2.33 -4.74
C LEU A 232 15.63 3.39 -5.35
N HIS A 233 16.82 3.55 -4.77
CA HIS A 233 17.87 4.40 -5.33
C HIS A 233 18.13 4.04 -6.81
N PRO A 234 18.49 5.00 -7.69
CA PRO A 234 18.68 4.75 -9.12
C PRO A 234 19.62 3.59 -9.44
N THR A 235 20.68 3.43 -8.66
CA THR A 235 21.74 2.42 -8.90
C THR A 235 21.94 1.45 -7.75
N GLU A 236 21.64 1.86 -6.50
CA GLU A 236 21.84 1.04 -5.30
C GLU A 236 20.61 0.20 -4.94
N PRO A 237 20.78 -0.96 -4.30
CA PRO A 237 19.67 -1.77 -3.78
C PRO A 237 19.15 -1.23 -2.43
N LYS A 238 18.73 0.03 -2.40
CA LYS A 238 18.35 0.76 -1.19
C LYS A 238 17.04 1.49 -1.39
N VAL A 239 16.09 1.33 -0.47
CA VAL A 239 14.87 2.14 -0.41
C VAL A 239 15.23 3.56 -0.01
N ILE A 240 14.75 4.53 -0.78
CA ILE A 240 14.96 5.97 -0.55
C ILE A 240 13.66 6.72 -0.31
N ALA A 241 12.52 6.13 -0.66
CA ALA A 241 11.20 6.67 -0.29
C ALA A 241 10.16 5.55 -0.20
N VAL A 242 9.18 5.75 0.66
CA VAL A 242 7.94 4.98 0.75
C VAL A 242 6.80 5.88 0.31
N LEU A 243 5.92 5.36 -0.54
CA LEU A 243 4.83 6.06 -1.19
C LEU A 243 3.48 5.46 -0.77
N ASP A 244 2.39 6.15 -1.10
CA ASP A 244 1.01 5.67 -0.96
C ASP A 244 0.56 5.43 0.49
N TRP A 245 0.54 6.52 1.26
CA TRP A 245 0.21 6.54 2.69
C TRP A 245 -1.30 6.63 2.99
N GLU A 246 -2.17 6.41 2.01
CA GLU A 246 -3.63 6.58 2.16
C GLU A 246 -4.26 5.66 3.22
N LEU A 247 -3.67 4.48 3.46
CA LEU A 247 -4.14 3.50 4.45
C LEU A 247 -3.42 3.63 5.81
N SER A 248 -2.49 4.57 5.92
CA SER A 248 -1.67 4.75 7.13
C SER A 248 -2.50 5.20 8.33
N THR A 249 -2.12 4.70 9.50
CA THR A 249 -2.76 5.02 10.78
C THR A 249 -1.83 4.65 11.95
N LEU A 250 -2.27 4.95 13.18
CA LEU A 250 -1.71 4.27 14.35
C LEU A 250 -2.32 2.86 14.44
N GLY A 251 -1.45 1.86 14.45
CA GLY A 251 -1.85 0.47 14.41
C GLY A 251 -0.82 -0.47 15.02
N HIS A 252 -1.09 -1.76 14.92
CA HIS A 252 -0.20 -2.78 15.45
C HIS A 252 0.89 -3.14 14.43
N PRO A 253 2.18 -3.01 14.76
CA PRO A 253 3.29 -3.21 13.81
C PRO A 253 3.31 -4.62 13.19
N LEU A 254 2.94 -5.66 13.95
CA LEU A 254 2.92 -7.02 13.39
C LEU A 254 1.79 -7.24 12.38
N GLY A 255 0.68 -6.50 12.48
CA GLY A 255 -0.37 -6.53 11.47
C GLY A 255 0.11 -5.99 10.11
N ASP A 256 0.94 -4.94 10.15
CA ASP A 256 1.55 -4.32 8.96
C ASP A 256 2.70 -5.16 8.40
N PHE A 257 3.61 -5.60 9.28
CA PHE A 257 4.74 -6.45 8.89
C PHE A 257 4.28 -7.76 8.25
N THR A 258 3.33 -8.47 8.87
CA THR A 258 2.84 -9.75 8.32
C THR A 258 2.01 -9.56 7.05
N TYR A 259 1.40 -8.40 6.85
CA TYR A 259 0.81 -8.04 5.55
C TYR A 259 1.89 -7.99 4.45
N SER A 260 3.03 -7.37 4.69
CA SER A 260 4.15 -7.36 3.74
C SER A 260 4.74 -8.76 3.48
N CYS A 261 4.60 -9.68 4.45
CA CYS A 261 5.04 -11.07 4.32
C CYS A 261 4.07 -11.95 3.51
N MET A 262 2.88 -11.49 3.17
CA MET A 262 1.89 -12.31 2.49
C MET A 262 2.36 -12.85 1.14
N GLN A 263 3.25 -12.14 0.45
CA GLN A 263 3.83 -12.63 -0.82
C GLN A 263 4.54 -13.98 -0.71
N TRP A 264 5.07 -14.36 0.48
CA TRP A 264 5.69 -15.67 0.72
C TRP A 264 4.69 -16.81 0.93
N VAL A 265 3.46 -16.47 1.28
CA VAL A 265 2.41 -17.43 1.68
C VAL A 265 1.17 -17.37 0.81
N MET A 266 1.08 -16.41 -0.11
CA MET A 266 -0.07 -16.24 -1.00
C MET A 266 -0.19 -17.43 -1.94
N PRO A 267 -1.36 -18.12 -2.01
CA PRO A 267 -1.55 -19.24 -2.91
C PRO A 267 -1.54 -18.79 -4.38
N GLY A 268 -0.77 -19.48 -5.21
CA GLY A 268 -0.73 -19.31 -6.65
C GLY A 268 -0.12 -17.98 -7.14
N GLN A 269 0.18 -17.90 -8.44
CA GLN A 269 0.58 -16.65 -9.07
C GLN A 269 -0.68 -15.83 -9.41
N GLY A 270 -0.72 -14.57 -8.99
CA GLY A 270 -1.75 -13.62 -9.38
C GLY A 270 -3.04 -13.59 -8.56
N THR A 271 -3.19 -14.40 -7.50
CA THR A 271 -4.40 -14.41 -6.66
C THR A 271 -4.52 -13.23 -5.70
N GLY A 272 -3.49 -12.46 -5.50
CA GLY A 272 -3.39 -11.46 -4.43
C GLY A 272 -3.61 -10.02 -4.83
N GLY A 273 -4.51 -9.71 -5.75
CA GLY A 273 -4.93 -8.31 -5.97
C GLY A 273 -3.81 -7.27 -6.10
N GLY A 274 -2.66 -7.65 -6.69
CA GLY A 274 -1.51 -6.75 -6.86
C GLY A 274 -0.27 -7.05 -6.00
N THR A 275 -0.37 -7.86 -4.95
CA THR A 275 0.79 -8.17 -4.10
C THR A 275 1.79 -9.11 -4.76
N GLY A 276 1.37 -9.90 -5.75
CA GLY A 276 2.16 -10.98 -6.32
C GLY A 276 2.40 -12.13 -5.32
N SER A 277 2.92 -13.26 -5.81
CA SER A 277 3.31 -14.37 -4.96
C SER A 277 4.72 -14.84 -5.33
N ILE A 278 5.52 -15.16 -4.33
CA ILE A 278 6.83 -15.81 -4.48
C ILE A 278 6.86 -17.18 -3.79
N ALA A 279 5.71 -17.66 -3.30
CA ALA A 279 5.60 -18.87 -2.49
C ALA A 279 6.09 -20.15 -3.19
N THR A 280 5.99 -20.20 -4.53
CA THR A 280 6.42 -21.39 -5.32
C THR A 280 7.81 -21.25 -5.96
N ALA A 281 8.48 -20.12 -5.75
CA ALA A 281 9.78 -19.86 -6.35
C ALA A 281 10.93 -20.51 -5.55
N ASP A 282 12.01 -20.88 -6.23
CA ASP A 282 13.26 -21.26 -5.56
C ASP A 282 13.96 -20.00 -5.01
N LEU A 283 13.53 -19.57 -3.83
CA LEU A 283 14.00 -18.35 -3.19
C LEU A 283 15.51 -18.38 -2.95
N LYS A 284 16.06 -19.56 -2.61
CA LYS A 284 17.49 -19.74 -2.36
C LYS A 284 18.32 -19.50 -3.63
N ALA A 285 17.92 -20.11 -4.74
CA ALA A 285 18.59 -19.91 -6.02
C ALA A 285 18.47 -18.46 -6.51
N LEU A 286 17.33 -17.81 -6.23
CA LEU A 286 17.09 -16.43 -6.59
C LEU A 286 17.82 -15.42 -5.68
N GLY A 287 18.29 -15.82 -4.50
CA GLY A 287 18.85 -14.92 -3.50
C GLY A 287 17.81 -14.05 -2.83
N ILE A 288 16.58 -14.53 -2.72
CA ILE A 288 15.50 -13.89 -1.95
C ILE A 288 15.45 -14.55 -0.57
N PRO A 289 15.36 -13.81 0.55
CA PRO A 289 15.26 -14.42 1.87
C PRO A 289 14.01 -15.30 1.98
N THR A 290 14.11 -16.42 2.70
CA THR A 290 12.92 -17.19 3.09
C THR A 290 12.05 -16.36 4.05
N LEU A 291 10.81 -16.77 4.26
CA LEU A 291 9.93 -16.12 5.22
C LEU A 291 10.56 -16.08 6.62
N GLU A 292 11.14 -17.20 7.07
CA GLU A 292 11.79 -17.31 8.38
C GLU A 292 12.98 -16.36 8.50
N GLN A 293 13.80 -16.26 7.43
CA GLN A 293 14.92 -15.31 7.40
C GLN A 293 14.42 -13.86 7.44
N TYR A 294 13.37 -13.56 6.68
CA TYR A 294 12.80 -12.21 6.63
C TYR A 294 12.19 -11.79 7.97
N ILE A 295 11.52 -12.72 8.67
CA ILE A 295 11.01 -12.53 10.03
C ILE A 295 12.17 -12.32 11.01
N ALA A 296 13.21 -13.14 10.96
CA ALA A 296 14.38 -13.02 11.85
C ALA A 296 15.05 -11.65 11.70
N MET A 297 15.25 -11.16 10.47
CA MET A 297 15.80 -9.84 10.20
C MET A 297 14.96 -8.71 10.81
N TYR A 298 13.64 -8.80 10.73
CA TYR A 298 12.73 -7.82 11.33
C TYR A 298 12.77 -7.87 12.86
N CYS A 299 12.75 -9.08 13.44
CA CYS A 299 12.81 -9.27 14.90
C CYS A 299 14.12 -8.70 15.47
N GLU A 300 15.25 -8.96 14.83
CA GLU A 300 16.55 -8.40 15.22
C GLU A 300 16.52 -6.87 15.25
N ARG A 301 15.99 -6.23 14.20
CA ARG A 301 15.90 -4.78 14.06
C ARG A 301 14.93 -4.12 15.03
N THR A 302 13.94 -4.86 15.50
CA THR A 302 12.90 -4.34 16.40
C THR A 302 13.02 -4.86 17.83
N ASN A 303 14.17 -5.49 18.17
CA ASN A 303 14.45 -6.09 19.50
C ASN A 303 13.38 -7.08 19.97
N ARG A 304 12.87 -7.91 19.06
CA ARG A 304 11.92 -8.98 19.35
C ARG A 304 12.64 -10.33 19.35
N SER A 305 12.26 -11.21 20.27
CA SER A 305 12.77 -12.61 20.31
C SER A 305 12.13 -13.49 19.23
N GLY A 306 11.02 -13.05 18.64
CA GLY A 306 10.23 -13.75 17.64
C GLY A 306 8.89 -13.07 17.42
N ILE A 307 8.02 -13.71 16.67
CA ILE A 307 6.62 -13.29 16.48
C ILE A 307 5.72 -14.42 16.99
N ASP A 308 5.19 -14.23 18.20
CA ASP A 308 4.17 -15.09 18.73
C ASP A 308 2.86 -14.93 17.94
N ASN A 309 2.05 -15.98 17.86
CA ASN A 309 0.76 -15.97 17.16
C ASN A 309 0.87 -15.57 15.66
N LEU A 310 1.96 -15.91 14.99
CA LEU A 310 2.19 -15.59 13.58
C LEU A 310 1.01 -16.01 12.69
N ASP A 311 0.47 -17.20 12.93
CA ASP A 311 -0.67 -17.74 12.18
C ASP A 311 -1.95 -16.90 12.37
N PHE A 312 -2.17 -16.29 13.56
CA PHE A 312 -3.27 -15.34 13.75
C PHE A 312 -3.13 -14.12 12.84
N TYR A 313 -1.93 -13.57 12.74
CA TYR A 313 -1.71 -12.38 11.88
C TYR A 313 -1.89 -12.69 10.40
N PHE A 314 -1.51 -13.89 9.96
CA PHE A 314 -1.78 -14.31 8.58
C PHE A 314 -3.28 -14.58 8.37
N ALA A 315 -3.96 -15.27 9.28
CA ALA A 315 -5.41 -15.45 9.21
C ALA A 315 -6.14 -14.09 9.08
N TYR A 316 -5.78 -13.13 9.93
CA TYR A 316 -6.31 -11.77 9.88
C TYR A 316 -6.05 -11.07 8.54
N ASN A 317 -4.83 -11.12 8.02
CA ASN A 317 -4.48 -10.43 6.77
C ASN A 317 -5.18 -11.06 5.54
N PHE A 318 -5.31 -12.38 5.48
CA PHE A 318 -6.10 -13.06 4.45
C PHE A 318 -7.59 -12.71 4.57
N PHE A 319 -8.14 -12.70 5.78
CA PHE A 319 -9.52 -12.25 6.04
C PHE A 319 -9.74 -10.81 5.57
N ARG A 320 -8.81 -9.91 5.89
CA ARG A 320 -8.84 -8.52 5.43
C ARG A 320 -8.84 -8.43 3.91
N LEU A 321 -7.97 -9.16 3.22
CA LEU A 321 -7.91 -9.18 1.74
C LEU A 321 -9.19 -9.73 1.15
N ALA A 322 -9.73 -10.85 1.68
CA ALA A 322 -11.01 -11.38 1.26
C ALA A 322 -12.14 -10.34 1.41
N GLY A 323 -12.16 -9.59 2.51
CA GLY A 323 -13.11 -8.49 2.75
C GLY A 323 -12.97 -7.34 1.76
N ILE A 324 -11.74 -6.98 1.38
CA ILE A 324 -11.47 -5.96 0.34
C ILE A 324 -12.01 -6.43 -1.03
N LEU A 325 -11.68 -7.67 -1.44
CA LEU A 325 -12.13 -8.22 -2.72
C LEU A 325 -13.64 -8.44 -2.75
N GLN A 326 -14.25 -8.80 -1.61
CA GLN A 326 -15.71 -8.88 -1.51
C GLN A 326 -16.37 -7.52 -1.73
N GLY A 327 -15.78 -6.43 -1.25
CA GLY A 327 -16.23 -5.08 -1.58
C GLY A 327 -16.18 -4.77 -3.08
N ILE A 328 -15.19 -5.31 -3.80
CA ILE A 328 -15.13 -5.23 -5.27
C ILE A 328 -16.25 -6.08 -5.89
N ALA A 329 -16.45 -7.32 -5.42
CA ALA A 329 -17.51 -8.21 -5.88
C ALA A 329 -18.90 -7.57 -5.70
N GLY A 330 -19.16 -6.89 -4.57
CA GLY A 330 -20.39 -6.14 -4.35
C GLY A 330 -20.59 -5.04 -5.39
N ARG A 331 -19.56 -4.27 -5.73
CA ARG A 331 -19.64 -3.23 -6.77
C ARG A 331 -19.88 -3.84 -8.18
N VAL A 332 -19.31 -5.01 -8.48
CA VAL A 332 -19.59 -5.73 -9.72
C VAL A 332 -21.07 -6.14 -9.77
N ARG A 333 -21.60 -6.71 -8.68
CA ARG A 333 -23.02 -7.06 -8.56
C ARG A 333 -23.92 -5.85 -8.79
N ASP A 334 -23.58 -4.71 -8.22
CA ASP A 334 -24.37 -3.48 -8.25
C ASP A 334 -24.15 -2.66 -9.53
N GLY A 335 -23.30 -3.14 -10.47
CA GLY A 335 -23.02 -2.47 -11.75
C GLY A 335 -22.21 -1.17 -11.61
N THR A 336 -21.57 -0.96 -10.47
CA THR A 336 -20.79 0.25 -10.16
C THR A 336 -19.27 0.04 -10.23
N ALA A 337 -18.81 -1.15 -10.62
CA ALA A 337 -17.40 -1.43 -10.82
C ALA A 337 -16.88 -0.79 -12.11
N SER A 338 -15.75 -0.07 -12.01
CA SER A 338 -15.17 0.69 -13.12
C SER A 338 -14.16 -0.09 -13.98
N SER A 339 -13.87 -1.36 -13.68
CA SER A 339 -12.77 -2.12 -14.30
C SER A 339 -13.21 -3.53 -14.70
N GLU A 340 -12.83 -3.97 -15.91
CA GLU A 340 -12.99 -5.37 -16.36
C GLU A 340 -12.24 -6.37 -15.46
N HIS A 341 -11.13 -5.95 -14.83
CA HIS A 341 -10.39 -6.77 -13.89
C HIS A 341 -11.13 -6.99 -12.56
N ALA A 342 -12.14 -6.18 -12.24
CA ALA A 342 -12.91 -6.29 -11.00
C ALA A 342 -13.58 -7.66 -10.86
N LYS A 343 -14.08 -8.24 -11.97
CA LYS A 343 -14.71 -9.57 -11.97
C LYS A 343 -13.69 -10.66 -11.62
N ALA A 344 -12.54 -10.67 -12.29
CA ALA A 344 -11.47 -11.64 -12.01
C ALA A 344 -10.93 -11.52 -10.58
N MET A 345 -10.82 -10.29 -10.05
CA MET A 345 -10.44 -10.08 -8.66
C MET A 345 -11.47 -10.65 -7.67
N SER A 346 -12.76 -10.54 -7.99
CA SER A 346 -13.84 -11.05 -7.11
C SER A 346 -13.83 -12.58 -6.98
N GLU A 347 -13.31 -13.32 -7.95
CA GLU A 347 -13.19 -14.77 -7.91
C GLU A 347 -12.21 -15.27 -6.84
N ASN A 348 -11.31 -14.40 -6.37
CA ASN A 348 -10.32 -14.74 -5.35
C ASN A 348 -10.84 -14.64 -3.90
N VAL A 349 -12.06 -14.19 -3.67
CA VAL A 349 -12.61 -14.05 -2.30
C VAL A 349 -12.62 -15.39 -1.57
N ARG A 350 -13.16 -16.45 -2.18
CA ARG A 350 -13.23 -17.79 -1.59
C ARG A 350 -11.85 -18.41 -1.35
N PRO A 351 -10.92 -18.45 -2.32
CA PRO A 351 -9.57 -18.96 -2.09
C PRO A 351 -8.83 -18.26 -0.93
N LEU A 352 -8.99 -16.93 -0.80
CA LEU A 352 -8.38 -16.19 0.31
C LEU A 352 -9.03 -16.52 1.66
N ALA A 353 -10.35 -16.70 1.69
CA ALA A 353 -11.07 -17.09 2.89
C ALA A 353 -10.67 -18.51 3.37
N GLU A 354 -10.54 -19.44 2.44
CA GLU A 354 -10.07 -20.81 2.71
C GLU A 354 -8.63 -20.80 3.25
N GLU A 355 -7.76 -19.97 2.69
CA GLU A 355 -6.39 -19.82 3.19
C GLU A 355 -6.36 -19.19 4.58
N ALA A 356 -7.16 -18.13 4.81
CA ALA A 356 -7.32 -17.53 6.13
C ALA A 356 -7.74 -18.56 7.18
N TRP A 357 -8.69 -19.43 6.85
CA TRP A 357 -9.17 -20.47 7.75
C TRP A 357 -8.09 -21.53 8.05
N LYS A 358 -7.27 -21.91 7.06
CA LYS A 358 -6.11 -22.80 7.30
C LYS A 358 -5.15 -22.22 8.35
N TYR A 359 -4.86 -20.92 8.28
CA TYR A 359 -4.05 -20.24 9.28
C TYR A 359 -4.75 -20.18 10.64
N ALA A 360 -6.06 -19.97 10.69
CA ALA A 360 -6.82 -20.01 11.91
C ALA A 360 -6.76 -21.42 12.59
N LEU A 361 -6.86 -22.49 11.79
CA LEU A 361 -6.69 -23.87 12.29
C LEU A 361 -5.30 -24.10 12.88
N ARG A 362 -4.24 -23.61 12.26
CA ARG A 362 -2.87 -23.68 12.81
C ARG A 362 -2.74 -22.89 14.12
N ALA A 363 -3.47 -21.79 14.24
CA ALA A 363 -3.53 -20.99 15.46
C ALA A 363 -4.47 -21.56 16.53
N GLY A 364 -5.02 -22.76 16.34
CA GLY A 364 -5.85 -23.48 17.33
C GLY A 364 -7.35 -23.30 17.17
N ALA A 365 -7.84 -22.81 16.02
CA ALA A 365 -9.27 -22.83 15.76
C ALA A 365 -9.80 -24.29 15.75
N GLY A 366 -10.96 -24.50 16.36
CA GLY A 366 -11.64 -25.81 16.30
C GLY A 366 -12.09 -26.12 14.86
N SER A 367 -12.04 -27.37 14.46
CA SER A 367 -12.49 -27.87 13.15
C SER A 367 -13.99 -27.66 12.93
#